data_215e2f8f89a3934679db80feaa7439af
#
_entry.id   215e2f8f89a3934679db80feaa7439af
#
_cell.length_a   1.000
_cell.length_b   1.000
_cell.length_c   1.000
_cell.angle_alpha   90.00
_cell.angle_beta   90.00
_cell.angle_gamma   90.00
#
_symmetry.space_group_name_H-M   'P 1'
#
loop_
_entity.id
_entity.type
_entity.pdbx_description
1 polymer ?
#
loop_
_entity_poly.entity_id
_entity_poly.type
_entity_poly.pdbx_seq_one_letter_code
_entity_poly.pdbx_strand_id
1 'polypeptide(L)'
;LVQRVSRVEALEALLDEVRTRLEHIAADAPDAHTEALNDLGSWLQERRTELTESAVAAAQTQLLARDSFLRIMSASVQIIPSGHEFFVDGNESILEAAVRSGLRLNYGCASGNCGECKARLVSGEVYRLREHDYVLSEREKQMGYLLTCSHTAVTDLQLEAAEAHSPADLPEQEIQAQIRKLEPQSGGLMLLHVQTPRTNTLRFMAGQRARLRLGNGLTRELPIASCPCNGRNLLFTVRQGDDDFSKAVFETLTPRQSVTLTGPYGDFVLAEDATEPAVFIALEDGIAPIKSLIEHAVSIDSIEAFHLYWSVPAPRLHDHQPWCRALRETLDNFAYTPLVDAACDDLLALLEADLEDLQGLRYYVAGPVSAVSAVTDALLAAGVSRERIAAEGLS
;
A
#
# COMPACT_ATOMS: atom_id res chain seq x y z
N LEU A 1 1.58 36.63 8.06
CA LEU A 1 1.68 38.02 8.48
C LEU A 1 0.86 38.92 7.55
N VAL A 2 0.99 38.84 6.23
CA VAL A 2 0.27 39.70 5.25
C VAL A 2 -1.26 39.57 5.40
N GLN A 3 -1.80 38.37 5.62
CA GLN A 3 -3.24 38.15 5.83
C GLN A 3 -3.76 38.67 7.17
N ARG A 4 -2.94 38.72 8.21
CA ARG A 4 -3.33 39.36 9.49
C ARG A 4 -3.39 40.88 9.37
N VAL A 5 -2.47 41.47 8.64
CA VAL A 5 -2.46 42.94 8.41
C VAL A 5 -3.68 43.33 7.59
N SER A 6 -4.01 42.65 6.49
CA SER A 6 -5.17 42.99 5.66
C SER A 6 -6.54 42.80 6.40
N ARG A 7 -6.62 41.85 7.33
CA ARG A 7 -7.83 41.69 8.19
C ARG A 7 -7.98 42.80 9.23
N VAL A 8 -6.87 43.26 9.78
CA VAL A 8 -6.89 44.38 10.75
C VAL A 8 -7.28 45.67 10.04
N GLU A 9 -6.69 45.96 8.89
CA GLU A 9 -7.02 47.14 8.07
C GLU A 9 -8.50 47.17 7.65
N ALA A 10 -9.07 46.02 7.23
CA ALA A 10 -10.48 45.92 6.87
C ALA A 10 -11.43 46.09 8.06
N LEU A 11 -11.04 45.60 9.25
CA LEU A 11 -11.80 45.81 10.49
C LEU A 11 -11.74 47.28 10.98
N GLU A 12 -10.58 47.94 10.86
CA GLU A 12 -10.41 49.34 11.22
C GLU A 12 -11.25 50.23 10.30
N ALA A 13 -11.22 50.01 8.97
CA ALA A 13 -12.04 50.73 8.02
C ALA A 13 -13.54 50.57 8.29
N LEU A 14 -14.00 49.34 8.65
CA LEU A 14 -15.38 49.09 9.03
C LEU A 14 -15.80 49.83 10.32
N LEU A 15 -14.92 49.81 11.32
CA LEU A 15 -15.18 50.52 12.60
C LEU A 15 -15.26 52.03 12.38
N ASP A 16 -14.44 52.63 11.54
CA ASP A 16 -14.49 54.06 11.22
C ASP A 16 -15.78 54.41 10.47
N GLU A 17 -16.22 53.57 9.54
CA GLU A 17 -17.48 53.80 8.81
C GLU A 17 -18.69 53.65 9.72
N VAL A 18 -18.70 52.69 10.63
CA VAL A 18 -19.77 52.54 11.67
C VAL A 18 -19.80 53.76 12.59
N ARG A 19 -18.62 54.23 13.01
CA ARG A 19 -18.53 55.43 13.87
C ARG A 19 -19.09 56.65 13.17
N THR A 20 -18.74 56.91 11.92
CA THR A 20 -19.23 58.03 11.12
C THR A 20 -20.75 57.98 10.96
N ARG A 21 -21.35 56.82 10.71
CA ARG A 21 -22.80 56.69 10.59
C ARG A 21 -23.52 56.93 11.93
N LEU A 22 -22.95 56.45 13.06
CA LEU A 22 -23.48 56.72 14.39
C LEU A 22 -23.44 58.19 14.76
N GLU A 23 -22.37 58.94 14.39
CA GLU A 23 -22.28 60.38 14.61
C GLU A 23 -23.35 61.14 13.81
N HIS A 24 -23.66 60.72 12.58
CA HIS A 24 -24.76 61.28 11.78
C HIS A 24 -26.11 61.02 12.39
N ILE A 25 -26.39 59.79 12.88
CA ILE A 25 -27.63 59.45 13.56
C ILE A 25 -27.81 60.27 14.85
N ALA A 26 -26.74 60.49 15.59
CA ALA A 26 -26.77 61.27 16.83
C ALA A 26 -27.01 62.78 16.59
N ALA A 27 -26.78 63.29 15.39
CA ALA A 27 -26.99 64.66 15.02
C ALA A 27 -28.44 64.99 14.58
N ASP A 28 -29.26 63.95 14.28
CA ASP A 28 -30.64 64.11 13.80
C ASP A 28 -31.66 64.22 14.92
N ALA A 29 -32.88 64.68 14.60
CA ALA A 29 -33.96 64.81 15.54
C ALA A 29 -34.45 63.45 16.07
N PRO A 30 -35.00 63.38 17.30
CA PRO A 30 -35.39 62.09 17.95
C PRO A 30 -36.32 61.21 17.14
N ASP A 31 -37.17 61.76 16.28
CA ASP A 31 -38.14 60.98 15.46
C ASP A 31 -37.46 60.29 14.24
N ALA A 32 -36.29 60.77 13.82
CA ALA A 32 -35.52 60.16 12.72
C ALA A 32 -34.58 59.00 13.20
N HIS A 33 -34.36 58.90 14.49
CA HIS A 33 -33.42 57.93 15.04
C HIS A 33 -33.80 56.47 14.76
N THR A 34 -35.10 56.11 14.76
CA THR A 34 -35.58 54.77 14.57
C THR A 34 -35.34 54.29 13.13
N GLU A 35 -35.59 55.17 12.16
CA GLU A 35 -35.34 54.86 10.72
C GLU A 35 -33.85 54.75 10.42
N ALA A 36 -33.05 55.68 10.94
CA ALA A 36 -31.60 55.65 10.78
C ALA A 36 -30.93 54.42 11.47
N LEU A 37 -31.44 53.94 12.60
CA LEU A 37 -30.97 52.74 13.25
C LEU A 37 -31.30 51.45 12.43
N ASN A 38 -32.50 51.39 11.82
CA ASN A 38 -32.89 50.33 10.94
C ASN A 38 -32.01 50.28 9.67
N ASP A 39 -31.74 51.42 9.09
CA ASP A 39 -30.84 51.53 7.92
C ASP A 39 -29.40 51.12 8.27
N LEU A 40 -28.88 51.49 9.42
CA LEU A 40 -27.59 51.05 9.89
C LEU A 40 -27.57 49.51 10.13
N GLY A 41 -28.63 49.00 10.69
CA GLY A 41 -28.78 47.53 10.89
C GLY A 41 -28.77 46.78 9.58
N SER A 42 -29.49 47.26 8.59
CA SER A 42 -29.53 46.64 7.23
C SER A 42 -28.15 46.71 6.56
N TRP A 43 -27.49 47.87 6.60
CA TRP A 43 -26.15 48.04 6.07
C TRP A 43 -25.10 47.14 6.75
N LEU A 44 -25.16 46.97 8.08
CA LEU A 44 -24.27 46.07 8.81
C LEU A 44 -24.50 44.61 8.39
N GLN A 45 -25.73 44.23 8.09
CA GLN A 45 -26.08 42.89 7.69
C GLN A 45 -25.57 42.56 6.25
N GLU A 46 -25.69 43.53 5.32
CA GLU A 46 -25.13 43.44 3.97
C GLU A 46 -23.59 43.32 4.03
N ARG A 47 -22.94 44.18 4.77
CA ARG A 47 -21.49 44.17 4.92
C ARG A 47 -20.95 42.93 5.53
N ARG A 48 -21.66 42.32 6.51
CA ARG A 48 -21.33 41.02 7.08
C ARG A 48 -21.40 39.92 6.02
N THR A 49 -22.42 39.95 5.17
CA THR A 49 -22.59 38.94 4.11
C THR A 49 -21.46 39.05 3.08
N GLU A 50 -21.15 40.25 2.60
CA GLU A 50 -20.04 40.49 1.66
C GLU A 50 -18.68 40.06 2.20
N LEU A 51 -18.38 40.37 3.45
CA LEU A 51 -17.12 39.96 4.10
C LEU A 51 -17.04 38.43 4.27
N THR A 52 -18.18 37.78 4.56
CA THR A 52 -18.24 36.32 4.70
C THR A 52 -18.05 35.64 3.34
N GLU A 53 -18.72 36.11 2.29
CA GLU A 53 -18.58 35.59 0.93
C GLU A 53 -17.16 35.79 0.38
N SER A 54 -16.58 36.98 0.58
CA SER A 54 -15.21 37.27 0.20
C SER A 54 -14.20 36.39 0.92
N ALA A 55 -14.38 36.14 2.22
CA ALA A 55 -13.51 35.26 3.00
C ALA A 55 -13.64 33.79 2.56
N VAL A 56 -14.84 33.33 2.21
CA VAL A 56 -15.07 31.98 1.68
C VAL A 56 -14.43 31.83 0.30
N ALA A 57 -14.62 32.81 -0.60
CA ALA A 57 -14.02 32.78 -1.93
C ALA A 57 -12.49 32.79 -1.88
N ALA A 58 -11.90 33.61 -1.01
CA ALA A 58 -10.45 33.65 -0.80
C ALA A 58 -9.91 32.31 -0.25
N ALA A 59 -10.62 31.72 0.71
CA ALA A 59 -10.26 30.40 1.27
C ALA A 59 -10.36 29.30 0.20
N GLN A 60 -11.40 29.30 -0.63
CA GLN A 60 -11.56 28.36 -1.74
C GLN A 60 -10.46 28.50 -2.79
N THR A 61 -10.13 29.75 -3.18
CA THR A 61 -9.04 30.00 -4.14
C THR A 61 -7.69 29.54 -3.60
N GLN A 62 -7.43 29.73 -2.31
CA GLN A 62 -6.21 29.32 -1.66
C GLN A 62 -6.12 27.77 -1.54
N LEU A 63 -7.24 27.11 -1.26
CA LEU A 63 -7.33 25.65 -1.25
C LEU A 63 -7.08 25.07 -2.63
N LEU A 64 -7.67 25.64 -3.70
CA LEU A 64 -7.49 25.19 -5.09
C LEU A 64 -6.04 25.39 -5.56
N ALA A 65 -5.45 26.55 -5.28
CA ALA A 65 -4.06 26.83 -5.63
C ALA A 65 -3.09 25.85 -4.93
N ARG A 66 -3.34 25.54 -3.67
CA ARG A 66 -2.54 24.63 -2.87
C ARG A 66 -2.71 23.17 -3.30
N ASP A 67 -3.93 22.74 -3.61
CA ASP A 67 -4.21 21.41 -4.14
C ASP A 67 -3.53 21.19 -5.51
N SER A 68 -3.55 22.22 -6.36
CA SER A 68 -2.85 22.20 -7.65
C SER A 68 -1.32 22.16 -7.48
N PHE A 69 -0.78 22.85 -6.49
CA PHE A 69 0.65 22.87 -6.19
C PHE A 69 1.11 21.48 -5.68
N LEU A 70 0.39 20.88 -4.73
CA LEU A 70 0.71 19.56 -4.21
C LEU A 70 0.63 18.47 -5.28
N ARG A 71 -0.25 18.58 -6.27
CA ARG A 71 -0.36 17.60 -7.36
C ARG A 71 0.83 17.59 -8.32
N ILE A 72 1.65 18.65 -8.33
CA ILE A 72 2.80 18.79 -9.23
C ILE A 72 4.11 18.44 -8.52
N MET A 73 4.10 18.40 -7.18
CA MET A 73 5.29 18.16 -6.38
C MET A 73 5.57 16.66 -6.25
N SER A 74 6.82 16.30 -6.45
CA SER A 74 7.40 15.02 -6.03
C SER A 74 8.52 15.35 -5.04
N ALA A 75 8.56 14.67 -3.91
CA ALA A 75 9.55 14.87 -2.87
C ALA A 75 10.18 13.53 -2.47
N SER A 76 11.50 13.52 -2.27
CA SER A 76 12.21 12.35 -1.77
C SER A 76 12.00 12.21 -0.26
N VAL A 77 11.79 10.99 0.20
CA VAL A 77 11.70 10.65 1.63
C VAL A 77 12.72 9.58 1.94
N GLN A 78 13.64 9.89 2.85
CA GLN A 78 14.62 8.95 3.37
C GLN A 78 14.20 8.47 4.77
N ILE A 79 14.19 7.15 4.96
CA ILE A 79 13.91 6.53 6.26
C ILE A 79 15.20 6.31 7.04
N ILE A 80 15.18 6.65 8.33
CA ILE A 80 16.27 6.42 9.25
C ILE A 80 15.81 5.37 10.29
N PRO A 81 16.63 4.37 10.63
CA PRO A 81 18.06 4.21 10.30
C PRO A 81 18.34 3.42 9.00
N SER A 82 17.35 2.84 8.32
CA SER A 82 17.56 1.93 7.17
C SER A 82 18.27 2.59 5.98
N GLY A 83 18.07 3.89 5.78
CA GLY A 83 18.57 4.63 4.63
C GLY A 83 17.73 4.43 3.36
N HIS A 84 16.64 3.68 3.42
CA HIS A 84 15.75 3.49 2.27
C HIS A 84 15.14 4.82 1.82
N GLU A 85 15.07 5.00 0.51
CA GLU A 85 14.52 6.21 -0.13
C GLU A 85 13.34 5.87 -1.03
N PHE A 86 12.35 6.75 -1.06
CA PHE A 86 11.20 6.66 -1.96
C PHE A 86 10.65 8.05 -2.27
N PHE A 87 9.85 8.15 -3.33
CA PHE A 87 9.22 9.40 -3.73
C PHE A 87 7.75 9.43 -3.33
N VAL A 88 7.33 10.56 -2.81
CA VAL A 88 5.93 10.90 -2.52
C VAL A 88 5.44 11.82 -3.62
N ASP A 89 4.40 11.42 -4.33
CA ASP A 89 3.85 12.17 -5.47
C ASP A 89 2.52 12.85 -5.10
N GLY A 90 2.46 14.14 -5.28
CA GLY A 90 1.24 14.91 -5.18
C GLY A 90 0.56 14.83 -3.81
N ASN A 91 -0.69 14.36 -3.79
CA ASN A 91 -1.54 14.28 -2.60
C ASN A 91 -1.55 12.91 -1.93
N GLU A 92 -0.67 11.98 -2.33
CA GLU A 92 -0.60 10.71 -1.62
C GLU A 92 0.02 10.89 -0.23
N SER A 93 -0.35 10.04 0.70
CA SER A 93 0.27 10.05 2.02
C SER A 93 1.66 9.40 1.96
N ILE A 94 2.54 9.81 2.87
CA ILE A 94 3.87 9.21 3.03
C ILE A 94 3.76 7.68 3.17
N LEU A 95 2.75 7.17 3.90
CA LEU A 95 2.52 5.74 4.03
C LEU A 95 2.13 5.09 2.71
N GLU A 96 1.21 5.69 1.94
CA GLU A 96 0.79 5.15 0.63
C GLU A 96 1.99 5.08 -0.33
N ALA A 97 2.81 6.13 -0.37
CA ALA A 97 4.04 6.16 -1.17
C ALA A 97 5.05 5.08 -0.73
N ALA A 98 5.30 4.96 0.58
CA ALA A 98 6.20 3.95 1.12
C ALA A 98 5.75 2.52 0.77
N VAL A 99 4.46 2.21 0.96
CA VAL A 99 3.89 0.90 0.61
C VAL A 99 3.96 0.65 -0.90
N ARG A 100 3.66 1.65 -1.73
CA ARG A 100 3.78 1.58 -3.19
C ARG A 100 5.22 1.29 -3.63
N SER A 101 6.19 1.85 -2.93
CA SER A 101 7.62 1.61 -3.16
C SER A 101 8.14 0.35 -2.46
N GLY A 102 7.26 -0.48 -1.91
CA GLY A 102 7.60 -1.76 -1.30
C GLY A 102 8.18 -1.69 0.11
N LEU A 103 8.27 -0.50 0.73
CA LEU A 103 8.77 -0.36 2.09
C LEU A 103 7.76 -0.90 3.12
N ARG A 104 8.28 -1.44 4.19
CA ARG A 104 7.51 -2.15 5.23
C ARG A 104 7.38 -1.32 6.51
N LEU A 105 6.97 -0.05 6.37
CA LEU A 105 6.71 0.81 7.52
C LEU A 105 5.61 0.22 8.41
N ASN A 106 5.70 0.49 9.71
CA ASN A 106 4.63 0.11 10.62
C ASN A 106 3.35 0.90 10.33
N TYR A 107 2.22 0.22 10.25
CA TYR A 107 0.89 0.82 10.20
C TYR A 107 -0.21 -0.19 10.58
N GLY A 108 -1.38 0.30 10.97
CA GLY A 108 -2.56 -0.52 11.23
C GLY A 108 -3.74 -0.05 10.39
N CYS A 109 -4.36 1.06 10.77
CA CYS A 109 -5.62 1.51 10.17
C CYS A 109 -5.47 2.30 8.85
N ALA A 110 -4.32 2.82 8.50
CA ALA A 110 -4.05 3.73 7.36
C ALA A 110 -5.02 4.95 7.25
N SER A 111 -5.74 5.29 8.34
CA SER A 111 -6.78 6.33 8.37
C SER A 111 -6.60 7.40 9.46
N GLY A 112 -5.46 7.39 10.17
CA GLY A 112 -5.13 8.35 11.22
C GLY A 112 -5.66 8.02 12.61
N ASN A 113 -6.25 6.84 12.85
CA ASN A 113 -6.98 6.53 14.09
C ASN A 113 -6.21 5.65 15.09
N CYS A 114 -5.27 4.79 14.67
CA CYS A 114 -4.60 3.84 15.57
C CYS A 114 -3.26 4.34 16.11
N GLY A 115 -2.55 5.21 15.38
CA GLY A 115 -1.24 5.70 15.78
C GLY A 115 -0.05 4.82 15.44
N GLU A 116 -0.26 3.62 14.88
CA GLU A 116 0.84 2.68 14.59
C GLU A 116 1.79 3.15 13.48
N CYS A 117 1.31 4.02 12.57
CA CYS A 117 2.13 4.63 11.53
C CYS A 117 2.89 5.88 12.02
N LYS A 118 3.17 5.97 13.31
CA LYS A 118 3.88 7.08 13.91
C LYS A 118 5.35 7.08 13.49
N ALA A 119 5.82 8.21 12.96
CA ALA A 119 7.21 8.47 12.61
C ALA A 119 7.64 9.83 13.15
N ARG A 120 8.94 10.05 13.29
CA ARG A 120 9.48 11.34 13.71
C ARG A 120 10.14 12.07 12.54
N LEU A 121 9.70 13.29 12.28
CA LEU A 121 10.30 14.17 11.30
C LEU A 121 11.65 14.66 11.84
N VAL A 122 12.72 14.35 11.11
CA VAL A 122 14.09 14.79 11.41
C VAL A 122 14.40 16.06 10.64
N SER A 123 14.04 16.12 9.35
CA SER A 123 14.21 17.31 8.51
C SER A 123 13.15 17.36 7.41
N GLY A 124 12.92 18.57 6.87
CA GLY A 124 11.98 18.86 5.81
C GLY A 124 10.63 19.39 6.32
N GLU A 125 9.68 19.53 5.40
CA GLU A 125 8.33 20.04 5.66
C GLU A 125 7.27 19.09 5.18
N VAL A 126 6.24 18.88 6.01
CA VAL A 126 5.09 18.01 5.71
C VAL A 126 3.80 18.79 5.71
N TYR A 127 2.83 18.29 4.94
CA TYR A 127 1.49 18.80 4.94
C TYR A 127 0.49 17.76 5.44
N ARG A 128 -0.42 18.17 6.32
CA ARG A 128 -1.45 17.30 6.90
C ARG A 128 -2.61 17.13 5.93
N LEU A 129 -2.81 15.91 5.44
CA LEU A 129 -3.90 15.54 4.55
C LEU A 129 -5.20 15.21 5.30
N ARG A 130 -5.08 14.64 6.52
CA ARG A 130 -6.22 14.15 7.32
C ARG A 130 -6.07 14.63 8.77
N GLU A 131 -7.19 14.95 9.40
CA GLU A 131 -7.23 15.25 10.82
C GLU A 131 -7.00 13.98 11.66
N HIS A 132 -6.23 14.12 12.75
CA HIS A 132 -5.88 13.02 13.64
C HIS A 132 -5.61 13.51 15.08
N ASP A 133 -6.43 14.45 15.59
CA ASP A 133 -6.11 15.21 16.80
C ASP A 133 -6.04 14.38 18.08
N TYR A 134 -6.56 13.16 18.08
CA TYR A 134 -6.67 12.33 19.29
C TYR A 134 -5.50 11.35 19.49
N VAL A 135 -4.67 11.11 18.48
CA VAL A 135 -3.71 10.00 18.46
C VAL A 135 -2.33 10.41 18.97
N LEU A 136 -1.92 11.63 18.65
CA LEU A 136 -0.64 12.18 19.10
C LEU A 136 -0.87 13.21 20.22
N SER A 137 -0.16 13.04 21.33
CA SER A 137 -0.11 14.04 22.39
C SER A 137 0.59 15.33 21.90
N GLU A 138 0.30 16.46 22.53
CA GLU A 138 0.97 17.73 22.21
C GLU A 138 2.48 17.65 22.39
N ARG A 139 2.96 16.86 23.36
CA ARG A 139 4.38 16.60 23.54
C ARG A 139 5.00 15.87 22.36
N GLU A 140 4.34 14.84 21.82
CA GLU A 140 4.81 14.12 20.63
C GLU A 140 4.84 15.02 19.40
N LYS A 141 3.80 15.83 19.19
CA LYS A 141 3.79 16.82 18.10
C LYS A 141 4.95 17.81 18.21
N GLN A 142 5.27 18.29 19.41
CA GLN A 142 6.42 19.18 19.65
C GLN A 142 7.76 18.49 19.43
N MET A 143 7.84 17.17 19.64
CA MET A 143 9.02 16.34 19.36
C MET A 143 9.16 15.98 17.87
N GLY A 144 8.27 16.45 17.00
CA GLY A 144 8.27 16.19 15.57
C GLY A 144 7.59 14.89 15.16
N TYR A 145 6.83 14.22 16.04
CA TYR A 145 6.09 13.02 15.64
C TYR A 145 4.89 13.37 14.76
N LEU A 146 4.69 12.55 13.74
CA LEU A 146 3.57 12.63 12.80
C LEU A 146 3.03 11.23 12.50
N LEU A 147 1.85 11.17 11.86
CA LEU A 147 1.29 9.93 11.32
C LEU A 147 1.53 9.90 9.80
N THR A 148 2.31 8.94 9.32
CA THR A 148 2.66 8.83 7.89
C THR A 148 1.44 8.65 7.00
N CYS A 149 0.38 8.01 7.47
CA CYS A 149 -0.89 7.87 6.74
C CYS A 149 -1.71 9.16 6.63
N SER A 150 -1.37 10.20 7.39
CA SER A 150 -2.14 11.45 7.45
C SER A 150 -1.38 12.68 6.95
N HIS A 151 -0.12 12.49 6.54
CA HIS A 151 0.73 13.56 6.02
C HIS A 151 1.28 13.21 4.64
N THR A 152 1.55 14.25 3.85
CA THR A 152 2.32 14.19 2.61
C THR A 152 3.59 15.02 2.73
N ALA A 153 4.58 14.75 1.88
CA ALA A 153 5.81 15.52 1.80
C ALA A 153 5.59 16.83 1.03
N VAL A 154 6.16 17.93 1.51
CA VAL A 154 6.21 19.23 0.81
C VAL A 154 7.60 19.51 0.27
N THR A 155 8.62 19.10 1.00
CA THR A 155 10.03 19.12 0.59
C THR A 155 10.62 17.73 0.79
N ASP A 156 11.86 17.54 0.39
CA ASP A 156 12.59 16.33 0.74
C ASP A 156 12.62 16.14 2.26
N LEU A 157 12.36 14.90 2.70
CA LEU A 157 12.20 14.55 4.12
C LEU A 157 13.25 13.55 4.59
N GLN A 158 13.61 13.66 5.86
CA GLN A 158 14.19 12.57 6.62
C GLN A 158 13.23 12.19 7.76
N LEU A 159 12.83 10.93 7.80
CA LEU A 159 11.91 10.39 8.79
C LEU A 159 12.57 9.26 9.58
N GLU A 160 12.50 9.34 10.89
CA GLU A 160 12.81 8.20 11.74
C GLU A 160 11.56 7.36 11.92
N ALA A 161 11.56 6.17 11.33
CA ALA A 161 10.46 5.24 11.34
C ALA A 161 10.93 3.81 11.50
N ALA A 162 10.11 2.97 12.13
CA ALA A 162 10.36 1.54 12.23
C ALA A 162 9.89 0.82 10.96
N GLU A 163 10.75 0.00 10.40
CA GLU A 163 10.46 -0.92 9.30
C GLU A 163 10.47 -2.37 9.81
N ALA A 164 9.67 -3.23 9.21
CA ALA A 164 9.72 -4.65 9.46
C ALA A 164 10.81 -5.28 8.58
N HIS A 165 11.81 -5.92 9.20
CA HIS A 165 12.95 -6.54 8.51
C HIS A 165 12.76 -8.04 8.28
N SER A 166 11.92 -8.67 9.11
CA SER A 166 11.67 -10.11 9.08
C SER A 166 10.19 -10.43 9.29
N PRO A 167 9.74 -11.64 8.93
CA PRO A 167 8.39 -12.12 9.26
C PRO A 167 8.05 -12.01 10.75
N ALA A 168 9.04 -12.17 11.65
CA ALA A 168 8.86 -12.08 13.10
C ALA A 168 8.48 -10.66 13.59
N ASP A 169 8.75 -9.62 12.81
CA ASP A 169 8.39 -8.24 13.14
C ASP A 169 6.92 -7.91 12.84
N LEU A 170 6.21 -8.81 12.14
CA LEU A 170 4.81 -8.66 11.81
C LEU A 170 3.93 -9.47 12.78
N PRO A 171 3.08 -8.80 13.58
CA PRO A 171 2.16 -9.51 14.45
C PRO A 171 1.08 -10.24 13.66
N GLU A 172 0.54 -11.32 14.21
CA GLU A 172 -0.67 -11.94 13.68
C GLU A 172 -1.84 -10.95 13.74
N GLN A 173 -2.57 -10.84 12.64
CA GLN A 173 -3.70 -9.92 12.47
C GLN A 173 -4.96 -10.72 12.12
N GLU A 174 -6.12 -10.30 12.61
CA GLU A 174 -7.42 -10.82 12.17
C GLU A 174 -8.23 -9.68 11.53
N ILE A 175 -8.61 -9.86 10.27
CA ILE A 175 -9.24 -8.81 9.45
C ILE A 175 -10.50 -9.34 8.78
N GLN A 176 -11.60 -8.60 8.94
CA GLN A 176 -12.81 -8.85 8.18
C GLN A 176 -12.66 -8.25 6.77
N ALA A 177 -12.67 -9.10 5.76
CA ALA A 177 -12.51 -8.73 4.36
C ALA A 177 -13.75 -9.15 3.54
N GLN A 178 -13.79 -8.74 2.29
CA GLN A 178 -14.88 -9.09 1.37
C GLN A 178 -14.34 -9.71 0.08
N ILE A 179 -15.03 -10.72 -0.43
CA ILE A 179 -14.83 -11.24 -1.78
C ILE A 179 -15.29 -10.18 -2.78
N ARG A 180 -14.38 -9.69 -3.63
CA ARG A 180 -14.70 -8.71 -4.68
C ARG A 180 -15.07 -9.38 -5.98
N LYS A 181 -14.32 -10.41 -6.35
CA LYS A 181 -14.47 -11.17 -7.59
C LYS A 181 -14.04 -12.60 -7.38
N LEU A 182 -14.67 -13.50 -8.07
CA LEU A 182 -14.25 -14.90 -8.26
C LEU A 182 -14.02 -15.09 -9.75
N GLU A 183 -12.85 -15.57 -10.11
CA GLU A 183 -12.42 -15.68 -11.50
C GLU A 183 -11.93 -17.11 -11.77
N PRO A 184 -12.77 -17.93 -12.44
CA PRO A 184 -12.34 -19.26 -12.84
C PRO A 184 -11.14 -19.19 -13.78
N GLN A 185 -10.14 -20.00 -13.50
CA GLN A 185 -8.94 -20.18 -14.29
C GLN A 185 -8.93 -21.57 -14.92
N SER A 186 -8.05 -21.81 -15.90
CA SER A 186 -7.91 -23.13 -16.49
C SER A 186 -7.40 -24.17 -15.47
N GLY A 187 -7.61 -25.47 -15.75
CA GLY A 187 -7.15 -26.56 -14.89
C GLY A 187 -7.79 -26.62 -13.51
N GLY A 188 -9.04 -26.10 -13.37
CA GLY A 188 -9.79 -26.20 -12.11
C GLY A 188 -9.25 -25.30 -11.00
N LEU A 189 -8.77 -24.12 -11.33
CA LEU A 189 -8.40 -23.09 -10.36
C LEU A 189 -9.45 -21.99 -10.27
N MET A 190 -9.62 -21.45 -9.07
CA MET A 190 -10.39 -20.23 -8.80
C MET A 190 -9.46 -19.16 -8.24
N LEU A 191 -9.37 -18.02 -8.92
CA LEU A 191 -8.71 -16.84 -8.41
C LEU A 191 -9.70 -16.01 -7.59
N LEU A 192 -9.40 -15.81 -6.33
CA LEU A 192 -10.20 -15.03 -5.39
C LEU A 192 -9.59 -13.63 -5.26
N HIS A 193 -10.37 -12.62 -5.57
CA HIS A 193 -10.05 -11.23 -5.27
C HIS A 193 -10.67 -10.86 -3.92
N VAL A 194 -9.85 -10.69 -2.91
CA VAL A 194 -10.26 -10.35 -1.55
C VAL A 194 -9.86 -8.92 -1.24
N GLN A 195 -10.79 -8.12 -0.72
CA GLN A 195 -10.52 -6.73 -0.38
C GLN A 195 -10.70 -6.49 1.10
N THR A 196 -9.65 -5.98 1.75
CA THR A 196 -9.69 -5.51 3.14
C THR A 196 -10.34 -4.13 3.25
N PRO A 197 -10.87 -3.75 4.42
CA PRO A 197 -11.34 -2.37 4.67
C PRO A 197 -10.19 -1.34 4.48
N ARG A 198 -10.56 -0.09 4.20
CA ARG A 198 -9.58 1.01 4.16
C ARG A 198 -8.94 1.30 5.52
N THR A 199 -9.65 0.97 6.58
CA THR A 199 -9.26 1.27 7.96
C THR A 199 -8.49 0.15 8.63
N ASN A 200 -8.34 -1.01 7.97
CA ASN A 200 -7.61 -2.15 8.50
C ASN A 200 -7.17 -3.07 7.36
N THR A 201 -5.92 -2.93 6.91
CA THR A 201 -5.33 -3.72 5.83
C THR A 201 -4.36 -4.75 6.39
N LEU A 202 -4.26 -5.91 5.75
CA LEU A 202 -3.30 -6.94 6.16
C LEU A 202 -1.88 -6.48 5.82
N ARG A 203 -1.03 -6.38 6.84
CA ARG A 203 0.41 -6.21 6.66
C ARG A 203 1.05 -7.58 6.51
N PHE A 204 1.79 -7.79 5.46
CA PHE A 204 2.49 -9.04 5.17
C PHE A 204 3.73 -8.79 4.31
N MET A 205 4.64 -9.72 4.27
CA MET A 205 5.75 -9.76 3.32
C MET A 205 5.38 -10.60 2.10
N ALA A 206 5.87 -10.21 0.93
CA ALA A 206 5.66 -10.99 -0.29
C ALA A 206 6.08 -12.45 -0.09
N GLY A 207 5.27 -13.38 -0.58
CA GLY A 207 5.48 -14.82 -0.43
C GLY A 207 4.82 -15.45 0.80
N GLN A 208 4.41 -14.65 1.81
CA GLN A 208 3.70 -15.16 2.99
C GLN A 208 2.29 -15.65 2.68
N ARG A 209 1.72 -16.37 3.63
CA ARG A 209 0.39 -16.98 3.59
C ARG A 209 -0.57 -16.29 4.55
N ALA A 210 -1.86 -16.44 4.29
CA ALA A 210 -2.91 -16.09 5.24
C ALA A 210 -3.96 -17.19 5.32
N ARG A 211 -4.57 -17.35 6.49
CA ARG A 211 -5.70 -18.24 6.70
C ARG A 211 -6.99 -17.53 6.33
N LEU A 212 -7.67 -18.07 5.34
CA LEU A 212 -8.98 -17.61 4.89
C LEU A 212 -10.07 -18.43 5.57
N ARG A 213 -10.97 -17.77 6.31
CA ARG A 213 -12.16 -18.38 6.91
C ARG A 213 -13.40 -17.85 6.19
N LEU A 214 -14.16 -18.78 5.62
CA LEU A 214 -15.43 -18.50 4.95
C LEU A 214 -16.55 -18.26 5.97
N GLY A 215 -17.66 -17.68 5.53
CA GLY A 215 -18.82 -17.39 6.38
C GLY A 215 -19.46 -18.63 7.04
N ASN A 216 -19.29 -19.82 6.47
CA ASN A 216 -19.72 -21.10 7.04
C ASN A 216 -18.71 -21.70 8.05
N GLY A 217 -17.62 -21.01 8.35
CA GLY A 217 -16.60 -21.43 9.31
C GLY A 217 -15.47 -22.30 8.74
N LEU A 218 -15.56 -22.74 7.47
CA LEU A 218 -14.48 -23.49 6.83
C LEU A 218 -13.24 -22.61 6.67
N THR A 219 -12.06 -23.18 6.91
CA THR A 219 -10.79 -22.47 6.91
C THR A 219 -9.75 -23.16 6.05
N ARG A 220 -8.93 -22.37 5.34
CA ARG A 220 -7.73 -22.85 4.67
C ARG A 220 -6.63 -21.79 4.73
N GLU A 221 -5.40 -22.23 4.92
CA GLU A 221 -4.22 -21.40 4.78
C GLU A 221 -3.78 -21.41 3.32
N LEU A 222 -3.64 -20.23 2.75
CA LEU A 222 -3.36 -20.04 1.32
C LEU A 222 -2.22 -19.03 1.14
N PRO A 223 -1.33 -19.22 0.17
CA PRO A 223 -0.34 -18.21 -0.19
C PRO A 223 -1.03 -16.96 -0.76
N ILE A 224 -0.50 -15.80 -0.41
CA ILE A 224 -0.96 -14.53 -0.94
C ILE A 224 -0.28 -14.32 -2.30
N ALA A 225 -1.06 -14.32 -3.38
CA ALA A 225 -0.57 -14.24 -4.75
C ALA A 225 -0.35 -12.80 -5.27
N SER A 226 -0.59 -11.80 -4.44
CA SER A 226 -0.40 -10.37 -4.77
C SER A 226 0.75 -9.78 -3.99
N CYS A 227 1.40 -8.77 -4.57
CA CYS A 227 2.38 -7.94 -3.88
C CYS A 227 1.75 -7.23 -2.67
N PRO A 228 2.46 -7.04 -1.53
CA PRO A 228 2.07 -6.13 -0.46
C PRO A 228 1.79 -4.71 -0.95
N CYS A 229 2.50 -4.27 -1.98
CA CYS A 229 2.33 -2.98 -2.65
C CYS A 229 0.92 -2.75 -3.24
N ASN A 230 0.14 -3.81 -3.49
CA ASN A 230 -1.26 -3.72 -3.90
C ASN A 230 -2.21 -3.26 -2.77
N GLY A 231 -1.66 -2.99 -1.59
CA GLY A 231 -2.38 -2.46 -0.44
C GLY A 231 -3.49 -3.41 0.01
N ARG A 232 -4.73 -2.97 -0.13
CA ARG A 232 -5.92 -3.68 0.38
C ARG A 232 -6.50 -4.77 -0.56
N ASN A 233 -5.92 -4.96 -1.74
CA ASN A 233 -6.42 -5.93 -2.71
C ASN A 233 -5.52 -7.17 -2.69
N LEU A 234 -6.03 -8.25 -2.13
CA LEU A 234 -5.31 -9.51 -1.98
C LEU A 234 -5.83 -10.54 -2.98
N LEU A 235 -4.92 -11.33 -3.52
CA LEU A 235 -5.23 -12.42 -4.44
C LEU A 235 -4.89 -13.75 -3.79
N PHE A 236 -5.79 -14.72 -3.94
CA PHE A 236 -5.57 -16.11 -3.52
C PHE A 236 -6.01 -17.05 -4.63
N THR A 237 -5.36 -18.20 -4.74
CA THR A 237 -5.77 -19.26 -5.66
C THR A 237 -6.26 -20.47 -4.89
N VAL A 238 -7.36 -21.07 -5.34
CA VAL A 238 -7.90 -22.31 -4.76
C VAL A 238 -8.09 -23.31 -5.89
N ARG A 239 -7.50 -24.50 -5.71
CA ARG A 239 -7.70 -25.64 -6.62
C ARG A 239 -9.02 -26.31 -6.31
N GLN A 240 -9.77 -26.70 -7.35
CA GLN A 240 -10.94 -27.56 -7.23
C GLN A 240 -10.53 -28.92 -6.63
N GLY A 241 -11.25 -29.36 -5.63
CA GLY A 241 -10.98 -30.60 -4.92
C GLY A 241 -12.25 -31.14 -4.26
N ASP A 242 -12.12 -32.33 -3.66
CA ASP A 242 -13.25 -33.04 -3.02
C ASP A 242 -13.49 -32.60 -1.56
N ASP A 243 -12.60 -31.78 -1.02
CA ASP A 243 -12.74 -31.26 0.34
C ASP A 243 -13.80 -30.14 0.44
N ASP A 244 -14.32 -29.96 1.66
CA ASP A 244 -15.44 -29.02 1.91
C ASP A 244 -15.10 -27.56 1.61
N PHE A 245 -13.84 -27.14 1.83
CA PHE A 245 -13.42 -25.76 1.55
C PHE A 245 -13.42 -25.48 0.05
N SER A 246 -12.81 -26.38 -0.74
CA SER A 246 -12.81 -26.25 -2.21
C SER A 246 -14.23 -26.26 -2.77
N LYS A 247 -15.07 -27.20 -2.34
CA LYS A 247 -16.50 -27.25 -2.74
C LYS A 247 -17.21 -25.94 -2.41
N ALA A 248 -17.01 -25.42 -1.19
CA ALA A 248 -17.64 -24.15 -0.80
C ALA A 248 -17.18 -22.98 -1.69
N VAL A 249 -15.90 -22.91 -2.06
CA VAL A 249 -15.37 -21.87 -2.94
C VAL A 249 -15.96 -21.95 -4.36
N PHE A 250 -16.11 -23.16 -4.90
CA PHE A 250 -16.58 -23.35 -6.27
C PHE A 250 -18.11 -23.33 -6.43
N GLU A 251 -18.85 -23.74 -5.38
CA GLU A 251 -20.30 -23.98 -5.48
C GLU A 251 -21.12 -22.90 -4.75
N THR A 252 -20.62 -22.34 -3.65
CA THR A 252 -21.44 -21.50 -2.75
C THR A 252 -20.90 -20.10 -2.52
N LEU A 253 -19.58 -19.88 -2.68
CA LEU A 253 -18.98 -18.58 -2.46
C LEU A 253 -19.40 -17.61 -3.56
N THR A 254 -19.82 -16.40 -3.17
CA THR A 254 -20.25 -15.37 -4.10
C THR A 254 -19.59 -14.02 -3.81
N PRO A 255 -19.50 -13.12 -4.81
CA PRO A 255 -19.03 -11.76 -4.58
C PRO A 255 -19.82 -11.04 -3.49
N ARG A 256 -19.14 -10.16 -2.75
CA ARG A 256 -19.61 -9.39 -1.59
C ARG A 256 -19.80 -10.17 -0.30
N GLN A 257 -19.61 -11.45 -0.28
CA GLN A 257 -19.58 -12.19 0.97
C GLN A 257 -18.37 -11.79 1.83
N SER A 258 -18.60 -11.73 3.16
CA SER A 258 -17.56 -11.46 4.12
C SER A 258 -16.75 -12.73 4.41
N VAL A 259 -15.45 -12.56 4.53
CA VAL A 259 -14.50 -13.59 4.92
C VAL A 259 -13.57 -13.03 5.99
N THR A 260 -13.01 -13.89 6.83
CA THR A 260 -12.00 -13.47 7.81
C THR A 260 -10.63 -13.91 7.31
N LEU A 261 -9.68 -12.98 7.30
CA LEU A 261 -8.27 -13.24 7.06
C LEU A 261 -7.53 -13.23 8.38
N THR A 262 -6.71 -14.25 8.64
CA THR A 262 -5.81 -14.30 9.79
C THR A 262 -4.39 -14.56 9.29
N GLY A 263 -3.42 -13.82 9.77
CA GLY A 263 -2.02 -13.90 9.35
C GLY A 263 -1.26 -12.59 9.57
N PRO A 264 -0.07 -12.44 8.98
CA PRO A 264 0.58 -13.34 8.00
C PRO A 264 1.23 -14.57 8.65
N TYR A 265 1.53 -15.60 7.82
CA TYR A 265 2.24 -16.81 8.22
C TYR A 265 3.34 -17.16 7.21
N GLY A 266 4.39 -17.82 7.68
CA GLY A 266 5.47 -18.36 6.88
C GLY A 266 6.66 -17.43 6.71
N ASP A 267 7.81 -18.06 6.41
CA ASP A 267 9.11 -17.42 6.27
C ASP A 267 9.61 -17.42 4.81
N PHE A 268 8.75 -17.76 3.87
CA PHE A 268 9.06 -17.73 2.44
C PHE A 268 8.95 -16.30 1.92
N VAL A 269 10.03 -15.53 2.09
CA VAL A 269 10.10 -14.11 1.74
C VAL A 269 11.39 -13.80 1.00
N LEU A 270 11.45 -12.66 0.30
CA LEU A 270 12.72 -12.18 -0.28
C LEU A 270 13.72 -11.93 0.83
N ALA A 271 14.98 -12.30 0.61
CA ALA A 271 16.06 -11.92 1.50
C ALA A 271 16.21 -10.39 1.49
N GLU A 272 16.44 -9.81 2.66
CA GLU A 272 16.38 -8.37 2.87
C GLU A 272 17.35 -7.58 1.98
N ASP A 273 18.58 -8.09 1.80
CA ASP A 273 19.61 -7.44 1.00
C ASP A 273 19.93 -8.23 -0.29
N ALA A 274 18.93 -8.96 -0.83
CA ALA A 274 19.12 -9.73 -2.04
C ALA A 274 19.21 -8.80 -3.27
N THR A 275 20.44 -8.46 -3.64
CA THR A 275 20.77 -7.79 -4.90
C THR A 275 21.23 -8.77 -5.97
N GLU A 276 21.63 -9.99 -5.54
CA GLU A 276 22.12 -11.02 -6.46
C GLU A 276 21.03 -11.51 -7.42
N PRO A 277 21.44 -12.01 -8.59
CA PRO A 277 20.51 -12.64 -9.51
C PRO A 277 19.73 -13.78 -8.85
N ALA A 278 18.41 -13.82 -9.08
CA ALA A 278 17.50 -14.78 -8.46
C ALA A 278 16.82 -15.68 -9.48
N VAL A 279 16.68 -16.95 -9.11
CA VAL A 279 15.92 -17.95 -9.85
C VAL A 279 14.65 -18.29 -9.09
N PHE A 280 13.52 -18.06 -9.72
CA PHE A 280 12.20 -18.40 -9.21
C PHE A 280 11.69 -19.67 -9.88
N ILE A 281 11.40 -20.70 -9.09
CA ILE A 281 10.92 -21.99 -9.57
C ILE A 281 9.51 -22.22 -9.05
N ALA A 282 8.54 -22.07 -9.93
CA ALA A 282 7.15 -22.34 -9.64
C ALA A 282 6.76 -23.73 -10.16
N LEU A 283 6.30 -24.58 -9.27
CA LEU A 283 5.79 -25.91 -9.61
C LEU A 283 4.28 -25.91 -9.35
N GLU A 284 3.50 -26.13 -10.39
CA GLU A 284 2.03 -26.06 -10.36
C GLU A 284 1.47 -24.77 -9.74
N ASP A 285 0.83 -24.87 -8.55
CA ASP A 285 0.21 -23.73 -7.84
C ASP A 285 1.24 -22.87 -7.08
N GLY A 286 2.50 -23.31 -7.06
CA GLY A 286 3.61 -22.53 -6.52
C GLY A 286 3.81 -21.16 -7.18
N ILE A 287 3.19 -20.95 -8.34
CA ILE A 287 3.18 -19.63 -8.98
C ILE A 287 2.56 -18.53 -8.09
N ALA A 288 1.63 -18.87 -7.19
CA ALA A 288 0.96 -17.87 -6.34
C ALA A 288 1.93 -17.12 -5.43
N PRO A 289 2.72 -17.74 -4.54
CA PRO A 289 3.70 -17.03 -3.72
C PRO A 289 4.86 -16.49 -4.56
N ILE A 290 5.30 -17.18 -5.61
CA ILE A 290 6.36 -16.72 -6.51
C ILE A 290 5.96 -15.41 -7.21
N LYS A 291 4.72 -15.31 -7.69
CA LYS A 291 4.20 -14.08 -8.29
C LYS A 291 4.25 -12.90 -7.31
N SER A 292 3.88 -13.13 -6.06
CA SER A 292 3.98 -12.11 -5.01
C SER A 292 5.42 -11.64 -4.81
N LEU A 293 6.40 -12.56 -4.77
CA LEU A 293 7.82 -12.25 -4.65
C LEU A 293 8.34 -11.44 -5.84
N ILE A 294 8.04 -11.88 -7.08
CA ILE A 294 8.48 -11.18 -8.29
C ILE A 294 7.88 -9.78 -8.37
N GLU A 295 6.56 -9.62 -8.15
CA GLU A 295 5.93 -8.31 -8.15
C GLU A 295 6.54 -7.37 -7.10
N HIS A 296 6.90 -7.91 -5.95
CA HIS A 296 7.56 -7.14 -4.90
C HIS A 296 8.99 -6.76 -5.30
N ALA A 297 9.79 -7.71 -5.80
CA ALA A 297 11.15 -7.47 -6.28
C ALA A 297 11.19 -6.36 -7.35
N VAL A 298 10.23 -6.38 -8.28
CA VAL A 298 10.07 -5.33 -9.29
C VAL A 298 9.70 -3.99 -8.65
N SER A 299 8.83 -3.98 -7.64
CA SER A 299 8.39 -2.72 -7.02
C SER A 299 9.48 -2.02 -6.21
N ILE A 300 10.45 -2.77 -5.68
CA ILE A 300 11.58 -2.23 -4.91
C ILE A 300 12.88 -2.12 -5.72
N ASP A 301 12.86 -2.60 -6.97
CA ASP A 301 14.02 -2.60 -7.88
C ASP A 301 15.30 -3.16 -7.25
N SER A 302 15.15 -4.26 -6.48
CA SER A 302 16.24 -4.77 -5.61
C SER A 302 17.08 -5.85 -6.25
N ILE A 303 16.59 -6.60 -7.24
CA ILE A 303 17.24 -7.76 -7.80
C ILE A 303 17.84 -7.43 -9.18
N GLU A 304 19.15 -7.69 -9.34
CA GLU A 304 19.88 -7.39 -10.57
C GLU A 304 19.29 -8.10 -11.80
N ALA A 305 18.99 -9.40 -11.68
CA ALA A 305 18.35 -10.19 -12.73
C ALA A 305 17.53 -11.33 -12.13
N PHE A 306 16.40 -11.66 -12.74
CA PHE A 306 15.58 -12.77 -12.29
C PHE A 306 15.02 -13.60 -13.42
N HIS A 307 15.06 -14.93 -13.22
CA HIS A 307 14.55 -15.90 -14.15
C HIS A 307 13.45 -16.73 -13.51
N LEU A 308 12.28 -16.77 -14.12
CA LEU A 308 11.15 -17.61 -13.72
C LEU A 308 11.10 -18.88 -14.55
N TYR A 309 11.25 -20.03 -13.90
CA TYR A 309 10.90 -21.35 -14.43
C TYR A 309 9.54 -21.75 -13.85
N TRP A 310 8.57 -22.02 -14.71
CA TRP A 310 7.24 -22.45 -14.26
C TRP A 310 6.81 -23.73 -14.93
N SER A 311 6.77 -24.82 -14.15
CA SER A 311 6.35 -26.14 -14.58
C SER A 311 4.89 -26.39 -14.21
N VAL A 312 4.06 -26.68 -15.22
CA VAL A 312 2.62 -26.80 -15.06
C VAL A 312 2.02 -27.66 -16.18
N PRO A 313 0.88 -28.36 -15.97
CA PRO A 313 0.17 -29.04 -17.04
C PRO A 313 -0.15 -28.13 -18.23
N ALA A 314 -0.06 -28.62 -19.46
CA ALA A 314 -0.20 -27.86 -20.69
C ALA A 314 -1.42 -26.89 -20.72
N PRO A 315 -2.63 -27.27 -20.28
CA PRO A 315 -3.79 -26.38 -20.29
C PRO A 315 -3.63 -25.13 -19.43
N ARG A 316 -2.73 -25.13 -18.44
CA ARG A 316 -2.53 -24.06 -17.47
C ARG A 316 -1.45 -23.05 -17.87
N LEU A 317 -0.63 -23.37 -18.87
CA LEU A 317 0.44 -22.46 -19.35
C LEU A 317 -0.09 -21.08 -19.75
N HIS A 318 -1.34 -21.01 -20.16
CA HIS A 318 -1.94 -19.75 -20.62
C HIS A 318 -2.40 -18.82 -19.51
N ASP A 319 -2.60 -19.31 -18.28
CA ASP A 319 -3.20 -18.55 -17.18
C ASP A 319 -2.38 -17.30 -16.82
N HIS A 320 -1.07 -17.41 -16.75
CA HIS A 320 -0.17 -16.30 -16.42
C HIS A 320 0.70 -15.82 -17.58
N GLN A 321 0.54 -16.36 -18.81
CA GLN A 321 1.31 -15.91 -19.98
C GLN A 321 1.19 -14.40 -20.24
N PRO A 322 0.00 -13.77 -20.14
CA PRO A 322 -0.09 -12.32 -20.34
C PRO A 322 0.76 -11.53 -19.34
N TRP A 323 0.78 -11.96 -18.07
CA TRP A 323 1.57 -11.34 -17.02
C TRP A 323 3.08 -11.54 -17.24
N CYS A 324 3.53 -12.76 -17.54
CA CYS A 324 4.93 -13.05 -17.84
C CYS A 324 5.42 -12.30 -19.09
N ARG A 325 4.57 -12.18 -20.12
CA ARG A 325 4.88 -11.42 -21.33
C ARG A 325 5.04 -9.94 -21.03
N ALA A 326 4.11 -9.35 -20.26
CA ALA A 326 4.17 -7.96 -19.89
C ALA A 326 5.46 -7.63 -19.11
N LEU A 327 5.86 -8.49 -18.17
CA LEU A 327 7.13 -8.34 -17.47
C LEU A 327 8.32 -8.38 -18.41
N ARG A 328 8.39 -9.36 -19.31
CA ARG A 328 9.48 -9.52 -20.26
C ARG A 328 9.56 -8.37 -21.28
N GLU A 329 8.43 -7.77 -21.64
CA GLU A 329 8.38 -6.61 -22.54
C GLU A 329 8.77 -5.31 -21.84
N THR A 330 8.66 -5.27 -20.51
CA THR A 330 8.89 -4.04 -19.70
C THR A 330 10.26 -4.04 -19.02
N LEU A 331 10.79 -5.23 -18.69
CA LEU A 331 11.98 -5.40 -17.88
C LEU A 331 13.07 -6.12 -18.68
N ASP A 332 14.20 -5.48 -18.85
CA ASP A 332 15.35 -6.06 -19.59
C ASP A 332 16.05 -7.16 -18.77
N ASN A 333 15.85 -7.19 -17.45
CA ASN A 333 16.48 -8.13 -16.51
C ASN A 333 15.57 -9.29 -16.10
N PHE A 334 14.42 -9.50 -16.76
CA PHE A 334 13.49 -10.60 -16.50
C PHE A 334 13.47 -11.64 -17.61
N ALA A 335 13.75 -12.90 -17.27
CA ALA A 335 13.59 -14.04 -18.14
C ALA A 335 12.46 -14.97 -17.67
N TYR A 336 11.81 -15.66 -18.61
CA TYR A 336 10.74 -16.61 -18.32
C TYR A 336 10.84 -17.85 -19.20
N THR A 337 10.88 -19.01 -18.57
CA THR A 337 10.91 -20.33 -19.22
C THR A 337 9.69 -21.15 -18.78
N PRO A 338 8.66 -21.28 -19.64
CA PRO A 338 7.52 -22.16 -19.37
C PRO A 338 7.91 -23.62 -19.59
N LEU A 339 7.50 -24.49 -18.68
CA LEU A 339 7.73 -25.94 -18.72
C LEU A 339 6.39 -26.69 -18.64
N VAL A 340 6.27 -27.79 -19.37
CA VAL A 340 5.09 -28.62 -19.37
C VAL A 340 5.42 -29.94 -18.69
N ASP A 341 4.75 -30.19 -17.53
CA ASP A 341 4.89 -31.43 -16.76
C ASP A 341 6.34 -31.90 -16.58
N ALA A 342 7.26 -30.91 -16.39
CA ALA A 342 8.68 -31.20 -16.30
C ALA A 342 9.00 -31.99 -15.01
N ALA A 343 9.74 -33.09 -15.19
CA ALA A 343 10.31 -33.81 -14.07
C ALA A 343 11.45 -32.99 -13.42
N CYS A 344 11.81 -33.32 -12.18
CA CYS A 344 12.88 -32.63 -11.47
C CYS A 344 14.23 -32.68 -12.21
N ASP A 345 14.57 -33.84 -12.78
CA ASP A 345 15.81 -34.04 -13.51
C ASP A 345 15.87 -33.20 -14.81
N ASP A 346 14.73 -33.07 -15.51
CA ASP A 346 14.64 -32.23 -16.70
C ASP A 346 14.81 -30.74 -16.34
N LEU A 347 14.22 -30.32 -15.22
CA LEU A 347 14.37 -28.95 -14.72
C LEU A 347 15.83 -28.65 -14.33
N LEU A 348 16.50 -29.58 -13.62
CA LEU A 348 17.89 -29.39 -13.22
C LEU A 348 18.82 -29.32 -14.44
N ALA A 349 18.66 -30.23 -15.41
CA ALA A 349 19.43 -30.22 -16.66
C ALA A 349 19.24 -28.89 -17.44
N LEU A 350 18.04 -28.32 -17.38
CA LEU A 350 17.76 -27.03 -18.00
C LEU A 350 18.44 -25.88 -17.25
N LEU A 351 18.37 -25.88 -15.90
CA LEU A 351 19.07 -24.90 -15.08
C LEU A 351 20.58 -24.90 -15.35
N GLU A 352 21.20 -26.10 -15.44
CA GLU A 352 22.61 -26.26 -15.77
C GLU A 352 22.97 -25.79 -17.20
N ALA A 353 22.01 -25.89 -18.13
CA ALA A 353 22.23 -25.43 -19.51
C ALA A 353 22.04 -23.92 -19.68
N ASP A 354 21.10 -23.33 -18.94
CA ASP A 354 20.74 -21.92 -19.06
C ASP A 354 21.61 -21.00 -18.20
N LEU A 355 22.16 -21.50 -17.07
CA LEU A 355 22.83 -20.71 -16.04
C LEU A 355 24.32 -21.11 -15.95
N GLU A 356 25.21 -20.14 -16.06
CA GLU A 356 26.68 -20.38 -16.04
C GLU A 356 27.19 -20.75 -14.64
N ASP A 357 26.57 -20.19 -13.58
CA ASP A 357 26.96 -20.42 -12.18
C ASP A 357 25.71 -20.64 -11.29
N LEU A 358 25.42 -21.90 -11.00
CA LEU A 358 24.33 -22.26 -10.11
C LEU A 358 24.57 -21.83 -8.65
N GLN A 359 25.83 -21.79 -8.21
CA GLN A 359 26.18 -21.57 -6.80
C GLN A 359 26.10 -20.08 -6.39
N GLY A 360 26.29 -19.17 -7.37
CA GLY A 360 26.23 -17.72 -7.19
C GLY A 360 24.79 -17.18 -7.05
N LEU A 361 23.78 -17.95 -7.45
CA LEU A 361 22.40 -17.52 -7.54
C LEU A 361 21.59 -17.80 -6.26
N ARG A 362 20.51 -17.06 -6.08
CA ARG A 362 19.51 -17.29 -5.04
C ARG A 362 18.26 -17.95 -5.62
N TYR A 363 17.75 -18.95 -4.94
CA TYR A 363 16.62 -19.75 -5.41
C TYR A 363 15.40 -19.58 -4.52
N TYR A 364 14.24 -19.39 -5.15
CA TYR A 364 12.92 -19.36 -4.52
C TYR A 364 12.08 -20.46 -5.17
N VAL A 365 11.81 -21.54 -4.43
CA VAL A 365 11.13 -22.74 -4.94
C VAL A 365 9.78 -22.88 -4.26
N ALA A 366 8.68 -22.92 -5.00
CA ALA A 366 7.35 -23.13 -4.44
C ALA A 366 6.50 -24.10 -5.26
N GLY A 367 5.67 -24.90 -4.59
CA GLY A 367 4.78 -25.87 -5.20
C GLY A 367 4.42 -27.04 -4.30
N PRO A 368 3.96 -28.18 -4.85
CA PRO A 368 3.67 -29.38 -4.07
C PRO A 368 4.88 -29.81 -3.23
N VAL A 369 4.63 -30.19 -1.96
CA VAL A 369 5.70 -30.51 -0.99
C VAL A 369 6.75 -31.48 -1.54
N SER A 370 6.30 -32.57 -2.18
CA SER A 370 7.21 -33.58 -2.74
C SER A 370 8.08 -33.05 -3.89
N ALA A 371 7.52 -32.21 -4.75
CA ALA A 371 8.24 -31.62 -5.87
C ALA A 371 9.25 -30.56 -5.40
N VAL A 372 8.86 -29.72 -4.44
CA VAL A 372 9.75 -28.74 -3.80
C VAL A 372 10.92 -29.42 -3.10
N SER A 373 10.67 -30.53 -2.36
CA SER A 373 11.73 -31.30 -1.73
C SER A 373 12.71 -31.86 -2.76
N ALA A 374 12.22 -32.48 -3.83
CA ALA A 374 13.05 -33.04 -4.89
C ALA A 374 13.94 -31.98 -5.56
N VAL A 375 13.38 -30.83 -5.91
CA VAL A 375 14.15 -29.72 -6.51
C VAL A 375 15.16 -29.14 -5.52
N THR A 376 14.80 -29.00 -4.26
CA THR A 376 15.72 -28.51 -3.22
C THR A 376 16.89 -29.47 -3.03
N ASP A 377 16.63 -30.78 -2.95
CA ASP A 377 17.67 -31.80 -2.79
C ASP A 377 18.60 -31.84 -4.02
N ALA A 378 18.06 -31.68 -5.23
CA ALA A 378 18.82 -31.61 -6.46
C ALA A 378 19.74 -30.37 -6.51
N LEU A 379 19.26 -29.19 -6.11
CA LEU A 379 20.06 -27.96 -6.02
C LEU A 379 21.19 -28.10 -4.98
N LEU A 380 20.91 -28.72 -3.83
CA LEU A 380 21.91 -29.00 -2.81
C LEU A 380 22.99 -29.98 -3.34
N ALA A 381 22.58 -31.03 -4.09
CA ALA A 381 23.49 -31.98 -4.71
C ALA A 381 24.35 -31.33 -5.81
N ALA A 382 23.85 -30.30 -6.50
CA ALA A 382 24.59 -29.47 -7.46
C ALA A 382 25.54 -28.45 -6.78
N GLY A 383 25.57 -28.42 -5.44
CA GLY A 383 26.49 -27.58 -4.66
C GLY A 383 25.95 -26.20 -4.28
N VAL A 384 24.66 -25.92 -4.50
CA VAL A 384 24.03 -24.70 -4.02
C VAL A 384 23.92 -24.73 -2.50
N SER A 385 24.33 -23.68 -1.79
CA SER A 385 24.25 -23.64 -0.33
C SER A 385 22.79 -23.52 0.16
N ARG A 386 22.48 -24.15 1.30
CA ARG A 386 21.12 -24.12 1.89
C ARG A 386 20.60 -22.71 2.13
N GLU A 387 21.46 -21.78 2.49
CA GLU A 387 21.13 -20.38 2.75
C GLU A 387 20.67 -19.61 1.52
N ARG A 388 21.01 -20.11 0.32
CA ARG A 388 20.58 -19.54 -0.95
C ARG A 388 19.26 -20.10 -1.48
N ILE A 389 18.67 -21.07 -0.77
CA ILE A 389 17.43 -21.74 -1.20
C ILE A 389 16.33 -21.44 -0.20
N ALA A 390 15.35 -20.63 -0.62
CA ALA A 390 14.07 -20.49 0.05
C ALA A 390 13.06 -21.44 -0.60
N ALA A 391 12.33 -22.22 0.21
CA ALA A 391 11.43 -23.25 -0.31
C ALA A 391 10.09 -23.22 0.42
N GLU A 392 8.99 -23.32 -0.34
CA GLU A 392 7.61 -23.29 0.16
C GLU A 392 6.81 -24.45 -0.38
N GLY A 393 6.50 -25.42 0.49
CA GLY A 393 5.65 -26.56 0.17
C GLY A 393 4.16 -26.24 0.34
N LEU A 394 3.38 -26.39 -0.71
CA LEU A 394 1.94 -26.21 -0.72
C LEU A 394 1.22 -27.56 -0.58
N SER A 395 0.22 -27.63 0.29
CA SER A 395 -0.59 -28.82 0.56
C SER A 395 -1.98 -28.75 -0.07
#